data_ac7147ebdd3737c30c25b5f62cc30f3b
#
_entry.id   ac7147ebdd3737c30c25b5f62cc30f3b
#
_cell.length_a   1.000
_cell.length_b   1.000
_cell.length_c   1.000
_cell.angle_alpha   90.00
_cell.angle_beta   90.00
_cell.angle_gamma   90.00
#
_symmetry.space_group_name_H-M   'P 1'
#
loop_
_entity.id
_entity.type
_entity.pdbx_description
1 polymer ?
#
loop_
_entity_poly.entity_id
_entity_poly.type
_entity_poly.pdbx_seq_one_letter_code
_entity_poly.pdbx_strand_id
1 'polypeptide(L)'
;MTRDPFLQELSDFSEGKESFPLRDFRDALHQDADLPALLRSLLPSLSLLSLGWRGERDRITIYRIPRAGLFTTDERDLSKLENRLTAGEFPEGIQRLIEEYIGMKTGKTWDDPVTLQRIRASVMQQKSQYWRGGDERRIGYRKGYAVLAYLAYQSPVTYFQFSHLFLRLIRQGLVQNTIRVLDAGAGPGIVPLALSGLLQDLPGLSAEVFALERSEEFIDAYNRLVPGCTGGRVAIHPPVRGDLRELEEILLPTSVDLVVLQNVLNELPGGNPEKVRIISSLSRLLVPGGCMALIEPADKDNSISLRETVRAAAGKSLTVRDPCRFLRAGSCRAGPCWSFLEKPSIRPTRLMRALSGEKEAFRFENTDIKFSYAVLVREQEDAGAAPVTVHSPSPPLSSLRKHAGKRINLTAAVISGDLGDRENHVFLLCDASGTAYAILPRRNVTGSNRALLSVPYAAVVELRGVLVRYNPRHKAWNLLLTGSSGARMIGC
;
A
#
# COMPACT_ATOMS: atom_id res chain seq x y z
N MET A 1 -4.72 17.44 22.53
CA MET A 1 -5.85 16.65 22.01
C MET A 1 -7.10 17.45 22.25
N THR A 2 -7.72 18.01 21.24
CA THR A 2 -9.12 18.43 21.36
C THR A 2 -9.92 17.15 21.56
N ARG A 3 -10.56 17.00 22.72
CA ARG A 3 -11.53 15.91 22.95
C ARG A 3 -12.56 16.01 21.84
N ASP A 4 -12.89 14.88 21.23
CA ASP A 4 -13.99 14.81 20.27
C ASP A 4 -15.26 15.26 21.03
N PRO A 5 -15.92 16.35 20.61
CA PRO A 5 -16.99 16.97 21.39
C PRO A 5 -18.21 16.08 21.56
N PHE A 6 -18.38 15.07 20.70
CA PHE A 6 -19.55 14.21 20.69
C PHE A 6 -19.29 12.80 21.23
N LEU A 7 -18.05 12.47 21.58
CA LEU A 7 -17.70 11.08 21.89
C LEU A 7 -18.43 10.56 23.13
N GLN A 8 -18.48 11.37 24.20
CA GLN A 8 -19.13 10.98 25.46
C GLN A 8 -20.64 10.92 25.28
N GLU A 9 -21.26 11.95 24.73
CA GLU A 9 -22.71 12.02 24.53
C GLU A 9 -23.19 10.88 23.60
N LEU A 10 -22.44 10.58 22.55
CA LEU A 10 -22.78 9.50 21.63
C LEU A 10 -22.59 8.12 22.30
N SER A 11 -21.55 7.96 23.11
CA SER A 11 -21.32 6.74 23.90
C SER A 11 -22.50 6.45 24.81
N ASP A 12 -22.87 7.44 25.63
CA ASP A 12 -23.96 7.33 26.60
C ASP A 12 -25.30 7.10 25.89
N PHE A 13 -25.57 7.82 24.79
CA PHE A 13 -26.81 7.67 24.04
C PHE A 13 -26.94 6.32 23.36
N SER A 14 -25.83 5.76 22.88
CA SER A 14 -25.80 4.46 22.15
C SER A 14 -25.76 3.25 23.08
N GLU A 15 -25.58 3.43 24.38
CA GLU A 15 -25.48 2.33 25.33
C GLU A 15 -26.76 1.46 25.31
N GLY A 16 -26.56 0.14 25.18
CA GLY A 16 -27.66 -0.83 25.12
C GLY A 16 -28.50 -0.81 23.84
N LYS A 17 -28.15 0.01 22.85
CA LYS A 17 -28.88 0.08 21.57
C LYS A 17 -28.12 -0.63 20.46
N GLU A 18 -28.78 -1.52 19.73
CA GLU A 18 -28.25 -2.13 18.50
C GLU A 18 -28.29 -1.14 17.32
N SER A 19 -29.31 -0.27 17.27
CA SER A 19 -29.43 0.79 16.28
C SER A 19 -30.39 1.89 16.75
N PHE A 20 -30.24 3.08 16.17
CA PHE A 20 -31.16 4.20 16.42
C PHE A 20 -31.15 5.18 15.25
N PRO A 21 -32.25 5.93 15.00
CA PRO A 21 -32.28 7.03 14.04
C PRO A 21 -31.37 8.18 14.50
N LEU A 22 -30.59 8.76 13.58
CA LEU A 22 -29.72 9.90 13.90
C LEU A 22 -30.49 11.13 14.42
N ARG A 23 -31.73 11.34 13.93
CA ARG A 23 -32.59 12.40 14.41
C ARG A 23 -32.86 12.31 15.92
N ASP A 24 -32.99 11.10 16.46
CA ASP A 24 -33.28 10.90 17.89
C ASP A 24 -32.06 11.34 18.73
N PHE A 25 -30.85 11.13 18.25
CA PHE A 25 -29.62 11.63 18.88
C PHE A 25 -29.53 13.18 18.77
N ARG A 26 -29.80 13.73 17.57
CA ARG A 26 -29.85 15.19 17.35
C ARG A 26 -30.83 15.86 18.33
N ASP A 27 -32.04 15.30 18.46
CA ASP A 27 -33.08 15.86 19.32
C ASP A 27 -32.67 15.77 20.80
N ALA A 28 -31.95 14.71 21.21
CA ALA A 28 -31.39 14.59 22.56
C ALA A 28 -30.29 15.62 22.85
N LEU A 29 -29.57 16.08 21.84
CA LEU A 29 -28.57 17.15 21.95
C LEU A 29 -29.21 18.56 21.94
N HIS A 30 -30.53 18.69 21.75
CA HIS A 30 -31.23 19.97 21.56
C HIS A 30 -30.62 20.83 20.44
N GLN A 31 -30.13 20.21 19.38
CA GLN A 31 -29.51 20.87 18.24
C GLN A 31 -30.48 20.96 17.05
N ASP A 32 -30.46 22.11 16.36
CA ASP A 32 -31.20 22.31 15.10
C ASP A 32 -30.22 22.18 13.91
N ALA A 33 -29.50 21.05 13.86
CA ALA A 33 -28.52 20.79 12.83
C ALA A 33 -29.11 19.94 11.69
N ASP A 34 -28.67 20.19 10.46
CA ASP A 34 -28.91 19.31 9.32
C ASP A 34 -28.29 17.92 9.56
N LEU A 35 -29.08 16.85 9.37
CA LEU A 35 -28.63 15.49 9.69
C LEU A 35 -27.37 15.06 8.94
N PRO A 36 -27.21 15.29 7.62
CA PRO A 36 -25.95 15.04 6.93
C PRO A 36 -24.76 15.83 7.49
N ALA A 37 -24.94 17.07 7.91
CA ALA A 37 -23.89 17.87 8.54
C ALA A 37 -23.51 17.32 9.91
N LEU A 38 -24.50 16.99 10.74
CA LEU A 38 -24.28 16.32 12.03
C LEU A 38 -23.57 14.98 11.84
N LEU A 39 -24.01 14.15 10.89
CA LEU A 39 -23.36 12.87 10.61
C LEU A 39 -21.87 13.06 10.28
N ARG A 40 -21.53 14.03 9.41
CA ARG A 40 -20.12 14.31 9.07
C ARG A 40 -19.29 14.64 10.31
N SER A 41 -19.82 15.42 11.23
CA SER A 41 -19.12 15.77 12.48
C SER A 41 -18.96 14.57 13.43
N LEU A 42 -19.85 13.57 13.34
CA LEU A 42 -19.85 12.37 14.17
C LEU A 42 -18.96 11.23 13.62
N LEU A 43 -18.51 11.27 12.36
CA LEU A 43 -17.76 10.16 11.77
C LEU A 43 -16.56 9.67 12.63
N PRO A 44 -15.74 10.55 13.25
CA PRO A 44 -14.66 10.12 14.12
C PRO A 44 -15.14 9.39 15.38
N SER A 45 -16.19 9.89 16.05
CA SER A 45 -16.79 9.29 17.25
C SER A 45 -17.44 7.95 16.93
N LEU A 46 -18.16 7.86 15.80
CA LEU A 46 -18.76 6.60 15.33
C LEU A 46 -17.68 5.54 15.16
N SER A 47 -16.55 5.89 14.53
CA SER A 47 -15.44 4.96 14.31
C SER A 47 -14.80 4.48 15.62
N LEU A 48 -14.65 5.36 16.61
CA LEU A 48 -14.13 5.01 17.94
C LEU A 48 -15.04 4.05 18.70
N LEU A 49 -16.36 4.20 18.53
CA LEU A 49 -17.39 3.40 19.21
C LEU A 49 -17.80 2.15 18.42
N SER A 50 -17.15 1.86 17.31
CA SER A 50 -17.53 0.76 16.38
C SER A 50 -18.99 0.87 15.93
N LEU A 51 -19.41 2.08 15.58
CA LEU A 51 -20.73 2.38 15.05
C LEU A 51 -20.65 2.66 13.55
N GLY A 52 -21.60 2.16 12.80
CA GLY A 52 -21.83 2.45 11.38
C GLY A 52 -23.05 3.32 11.18
N TRP A 53 -23.23 3.76 9.95
CA TRP A 53 -24.43 4.46 9.55
C TRP A 53 -24.93 3.96 8.19
N ARG A 54 -26.23 4.12 7.94
CA ARG A 54 -26.89 3.81 6.66
C ARG A 54 -28.09 4.73 6.45
N GLY A 55 -28.48 4.88 5.21
CA GLY A 55 -29.63 5.71 4.84
C GLY A 55 -29.22 7.04 4.21
N GLU A 56 -30.19 7.85 3.84
CA GLU A 56 -30.00 9.12 3.14
C GLU A 56 -30.87 10.22 3.76
N ARG A 57 -30.40 11.46 3.66
CA ARG A 57 -31.11 12.66 4.11
C ARG A 57 -31.68 12.52 5.53
N ASP A 58 -33.00 12.51 5.69
CA ASP A 58 -33.69 12.46 6.98
C ASP A 58 -33.87 11.04 7.55
N ARG A 59 -33.45 10.01 6.83
CA ARG A 59 -33.59 8.59 7.20
C ARG A 59 -32.24 7.94 7.52
N ILE A 60 -31.37 8.68 8.21
CA ILE A 60 -30.06 8.15 8.64
C ILE A 60 -30.26 7.34 9.91
N THR A 61 -29.78 6.11 9.91
CA THR A 61 -29.77 5.19 11.06
C THR A 61 -28.33 4.88 11.43
N ILE A 62 -28.01 5.05 12.72
CA ILE A 62 -26.75 4.58 13.30
C ILE A 62 -26.96 3.15 13.80
N TYR A 63 -25.98 2.29 13.62
CA TYR A 63 -26.06 0.89 14.06
C TYR A 63 -24.71 0.41 14.58
N ARG A 64 -24.74 -0.58 15.48
CA ARG A 64 -23.54 -1.19 16.05
C ARG A 64 -22.93 -2.16 15.05
N ILE A 65 -21.61 -2.04 14.85
CA ILE A 65 -20.84 -2.97 14.01
C ILE A 65 -20.24 -4.02 14.95
N PRO A 66 -20.60 -5.31 14.79
CA PRO A 66 -19.97 -6.36 15.56
C PRO A 66 -18.47 -6.40 15.26
N ARG A 67 -17.64 -6.43 16.32
CA ARG A 67 -16.20 -6.65 16.14
C ARG A 67 -15.96 -8.10 15.75
N ALA A 68 -15.41 -8.33 14.57
CA ALA A 68 -14.95 -9.63 14.14
C ALA A 68 -13.66 -10.00 14.90
N GLY A 69 -13.47 -11.30 15.15
CA GLY A 69 -12.20 -11.80 15.67
C GLY A 69 -11.07 -11.67 14.64
N LEU A 70 -9.83 -11.74 15.11
CA LEU A 70 -8.67 -11.79 14.20
C LEU A 70 -8.76 -13.03 13.31
N PHE A 71 -8.49 -12.85 12.03
CA PHE A 71 -8.39 -13.95 11.08
C PHE A 71 -7.13 -14.76 11.36
N THR A 72 -7.32 -16.06 11.54
CA THR A 72 -6.23 -17.03 11.72
C THR A 72 -6.37 -18.13 10.69
N THR A 73 -5.26 -18.52 10.10
CA THR A 73 -5.19 -19.62 9.15
C THR A 73 -3.85 -20.33 9.33
N ASP A 74 -3.72 -21.55 8.84
CA ASP A 74 -2.46 -22.27 8.98
C ASP A 74 -1.40 -21.77 7.97
N GLU A 75 -0.11 -22.01 8.28
CA GLU A 75 0.99 -21.59 7.41
C GLU A 75 0.98 -22.34 6.07
N ARG A 76 0.32 -23.48 5.98
CA ARG A 76 0.18 -24.22 4.71
C ARG A 76 -0.68 -23.45 3.73
N ASP A 77 -1.82 -22.88 4.17
CA ASP A 77 -2.70 -22.09 3.31
C ASP A 77 -2.03 -20.77 2.90
N LEU A 78 -1.32 -20.12 3.83
CA LEU A 78 -0.54 -18.92 3.50
C LEU A 78 0.58 -19.21 2.49
N SER A 79 1.30 -20.32 2.66
CA SER A 79 2.36 -20.73 1.73
C SER A 79 1.79 -21.10 0.35
N LYS A 80 0.64 -21.75 0.31
CA LYS A 80 -0.07 -22.08 -0.95
C LYS A 80 -0.49 -20.81 -1.69
N LEU A 81 -1.06 -19.84 -0.96
CA LEU A 81 -1.39 -18.53 -1.51
C LEU A 81 -0.15 -17.80 -2.01
N GLU A 82 0.96 -17.77 -1.24
CA GLU A 82 2.21 -17.14 -1.65
C GLU A 82 2.80 -17.78 -2.91
N ASN A 83 2.76 -19.11 -3.02
CA ASN A 83 3.20 -19.83 -4.22
C ASN A 83 2.35 -19.45 -5.45
N ARG A 84 1.03 -19.32 -5.29
CA ARG A 84 0.14 -18.85 -6.37
C ARG A 84 0.47 -17.42 -6.80
N LEU A 85 0.69 -16.52 -5.85
CA LEU A 85 1.09 -15.13 -6.15
C LEU A 85 2.46 -15.09 -6.84
N THR A 86 3.40 -15.94 -6.41
CA THR A 86 4.74 -16.06 -7.00
C THR A 86 4.70 -16.64 -8.41
N ALA A 87 3.74 -17.51 -8.75
CA ALA A 87 3.53 -18.00 -10.10
C ALA A 87 3.17 -16.88 -11.09
N GLY A 88 2.66 -15.75 -10.59
CA GLY A 88 2.48 -14.50 -11.32
C GLY A 88 1.42 -14.57 -12.42
N GLU A 89 0.45 -15.46 -12.31
CA GLU A 89 -0.65 -15.58 -13.27
C GLU A 89 -1.78 -14.63 -12.91
N PHE A 90 -1.99 -13.60 -13.73
CA PHE A 90 -3.11 -12.68 -13.55
C PHE A 90 -4.43 -13.40 -13.85
N PRO A 91 -5.47 -13.27 -12.97
CA PRO A 91 -6.67 -14.11 -13.07
C PRO A 91 -7.37 -14.00 -14.42
N GLU A 92 -7.65 -15.15 -15.02
CA GLU A 92 -8.27 -15.26 -16.34
C GLU A 92 -9.64 -14.56 -16.42
N GLY A 93 -10.45 -14.67 -15.38
CA GLY A 93 -11.75 -14.00 -15.32
C GLY A 93 -11.63 -12.48 -15.39
N ILE A 94 -10.61 -11.90 -14.71
CA ILE A 94 -10.36 -10.46 -14.74
C ILE A 94 -9.84 -10.05 -16.13
N GLN A 95 -8.96 -10.85 -16.75
CA GLN A 95 -8.47 -10.58 -18.12
C GLN A 95 -9.65 -10.49 -19.09
N ARG A 96 -10.56 -11.46 -19.06
CA ARG A 96 -11.75 -11.46 -19.93
C ARG A 96 -12.62 -10.23 -19.72
N LEU A 97 -12.91 -9.86 -18.49
CA LEU A 97 -13.72 -8.67 -18.21
C LEU A 97 -13.08 -7.38 -18.70
N ILE A 98 -11.74 -7.26 -18.60
CA ILE A 98 -11.00 -6.12 -19.16
C ILE A 98 -11.13 -6.11 -20.69
N GLU A 99 -10.98 -7.26 -21.34
CA GLU A 99 -11.09 -7.42 -22.79
C GLU A 99 -12.51 -7.09 -23.28
N GLU A 100 -13.55 -7.55 -22.57
CA GLU A 100 -14.96 -7.22 -22.83
C GLU A 100 -15.22 -5.71 -22.63
N TYR A 101 -14.68 -5.12 -21.57
CA TYR A 101 -14.80 -3.68 -21.32
C TYR A 101 -14.16 -2.85 -22.43
N ILE A 102 -12.97 -3.25 -22.92
CA ILE A 102 -12.33 -2.62 -24.09
C ILE A 102 -13.24 -2.74 -25.31
N GLY A 103 -13.80 -3.90 -25.58
CA GLY A 103 -14.73 -4.13 -26.67
C GLY A 103 -15.96 -3.24 -26.61
N MET A 104 -16.57 -3.17 -25.44
CA MET A 104 -17.73 -2.30 -25.19
C MET A 104 -17.42 -0.81 -25.42
N LYS A 105 -16.27 -0.34 -24.92
CA LYS A 105 -15.87 1.07 -25.03
C LYS A 105 -15.43 1.49 -26.44
N THR A 106 -14.91 0.57 -27.20
CA THR A 106 -14.35 0.88 -28.54
C THR A 106 -15.28 0.51 -29.68
N GLY A 107 -16.31 -0.31 -29.43
CA GLY A 107 -17.17 -0.90 -30.46
C GLY A 107 -16.44 -1.90 -31.36
N LYS A 108 -15.28 -2.40 -30.94
CA LYS A 108 -14.41 -3.32 -31.68
C LYS A 108 -13.91 -4.43 -30.74
N THR A 109 -13.31 -5.47 -31.28
CA THR A 109 -12.65 -6.46 -30.43
C THR A 109 -11.44 -5.85 -29.70
N TRP A 110 -11.09 -6.39 -28.54
CA TRP A 110 -9.99 -5.89 -27.71
C TRP A 110 -8.62 -5.96 -28.43
N ASP A 111 -8.48 -6.90 -29.37
CA ASP A 111 -7.27 -7.17 -30.16
C ASP A 111 -7.30 -6.50 -31.55
N ASP A 112 -8.32 -5.68 -31.84
CA ASP A 112 -8.36 -4.88 -33.09
C ASP A 112 -7.11 -4.02 -33.23
N PRO A 113 -6.41 -4.02 -34.38
CA PRO A 113 -5.16 -3.29 -34.56
C PRO A 113 -5.25 -1.79 -34.27
N VAL A 114 -6.38 -1.14 -34.59
CA VAL A 114 -6.58 0.29 -34.30
C VAL A 114 -6.78 0.52 -32.81
N THR A 115 -7.53 -0.36 -32.15
CA THR A 115 -7.71 -0.34 -30.68
C THR A 115 -6.35 -0.49 -29.98
N LEU A 116 -5.57 -1.50 -30.34
CA LEU A 116 -4.24 -1.73 -29.77
C LEU A 116 -3.29 -0.54 -30.02
N GLN A 117 -3.30 0.04 -31.23
CA GLN A 117 -2.49 1.22 -31.55
C GLN A 117 -2.81 2.41 -30.64
N ARG A 118 -4.09 2.67 -30.39
CA ARG A 118 -4.55 3.77 -29.52
C ARG A 118 -4.20 3.50 -28.05
N ILE A 119 -4.35 2.26 -27.59
CA ILE A 119 -3.95 1.86 -26.23
C ILE A 119 -2.42 2.04 -26.09
N ARG A 120 -1.59 1.60 -27.06
CA ARG A 120 -0.13 1.83 -27.08
C ARG A 120 0.22 3.30 -26.94
N ALA A 121 -0.41 4.16 -27.73
CA ALA A 121 -0.17 5.61 -27.68
C ALA A 121 -0.49 6.17 -26.28
N SER A 122 -1.60 5.73 -25.67
CA SER A 122 -1.99 6.14 -24.32
C SER A 122 -1.05 5.60 -23.23
N VAL A 123 -0.57 4.34 -23.32
CA VAL A 123 0.46 3.81 -22.44
C VAL A 123 1.74 4.65 -22.51
N MET A 124 2.20 4.96 -23.71
CA MET A 124 3.42 5.81 -23.89
C MET A 124 3.23 7.22 -23.32
N GLN A 125 2.05 7.81 -23.49
CA GLN A 125 1.72 9.10 -22.89
C GLN A 125 1.75 9.03 -21.35
N GLN A 126 1.15 8.00 -20.73
CA GLN A 126 1.18 7.80 -19.28
C GLN A 126 2.63 7.64 -18.81
N LYS A 127 3.43 6.78 -19.45
CA LYS A 127 4.85 6.59 -19.12
C LYS A 127 5.63 7.92 -19.15
N SER A 128 5.40 8.76 -20.14
CA SER A 128 6.05 10.07 -20.22
C SER A 128 5.69 10.99 -19.06
N GLN A 129 4.51 10.86 -18.48
CA GLN A 129 4.09 11.62 -17.29
C GLN A 129 4.70 11.06 -16.00
N TYR A 130 4.87 9.74 -15.87
CA TYR A 130 5.53 9.13 -14.70
C TYR A 130 6.99 9.58 -14.53
N TRP A 131 7.68 9.93 -15.63
CA TRP A 131 9.06 10.44 -15.60
C TRP A 131 9.18 11.94 -15.29
N ARG A 132 8.06 12.67 -15.18
CA ARG A 132 8.06 14.08 -14.76
C ARG A 132 8.05 14.14 -13.23
N GLY A 133 8.87 15.01 -12.66
CA GLY A 133 8.96 15.17 -11.20
C GLY A 133 7.85 16.05 -10.63
N GLY A 134 7.40 15.75 -9.41
CA GLY A 134 6.63 16.64 -8.55
C GLY A 134 5.35 17.23 -9.14
N ASP A 135 5.18 18.54 -8.97
CA ASP A 135 3.97 19.29 -9.36
C ASP A 135 3.70 19.36 -10.87
N GLU A 136 4.66 18.97 -11.71
CA GLU A 136 4.48 18.90 -13.16
C GLU A 136 3.77 17.62 -13.63
N ARG A 137 3.59 16.65 -12.74
CA ARG A 137 2.91 15.38 -13.02
C ARG A 137 1.40 15.63 -13.09
N ARG A 138 0.82 15.57 -14.28
CA ARG A 138 -0.62 15.62 -14.51
C ARG A 138 -1.07 14.37 -15.27
N ILE A 139 -1.43 13.32 -14.55
CA ILE A 139 -2.02 12.14 -15.17
C ILE A 139 -3.53 12.41 -15.32
N GLY A 140 -3.95 12.74 -16.54
CA GLY A 140 -5.36 12.98 -16.85
C GLY A 140 -6.05 11.71 -17.32
N TYR A 141 -6.87 11.11 -16.46
CA TYR A 141 -7.73 9.98 -16.82
C TYR A 141 -9.09 10.45 -17.38
N ARG A 142 -9.12 11.64 -17.99
CA ARG A 142 -10.37 12.34 -18.34
C ARG A 142 -10.89 12.04 -19.72
N LYS A 143 -10.98 11.07 -20.34
CA LYS A 143 -11.54 10.71 -21.68
C LYS A 143 -10.57 9.91 -22.56
N GLY A 144 -11.15 9.04 -23.31
CA GLY A 144 -10.47 8.28 -24.35
C GLY A 144 -9.82 7.00 -23.83
N TYR A 145 -8.63 6.69 -24.30
CA TYR A 145 -7.95 5.41 -24.06
C TYR A 145 -7.15 5.36 -22.75
N ALA A 146 -7.20 6.39 -21.90
CA ALA A 146 -6.38 6.45 -20.69
C ALA A 146 -6.74 5.35 -19.68
N VAL A 147 -8.02 5.11 -19.43
CA VAL A 147 -8.48 4.03 -18.56
C VAL A 147 -8.16 2.66 -19.16
N LEU A 148 -8.34 2.50 -20.49
CA LEU A 148 -8.00 1.25 -21.18
C LEU A 148 -6.51 0.93 -21.10
N ALA A 149 -5.66 1.96 -21.24
CA ALA A 149 -4.21 1.84 -21.09
C ALA A 149 -3.82 1.47 -19.64
N TYR A 150 -4.47 2.07 -18.64
CA TYR A 150 -4.27 1.71 -17.24
C TYR A 150 -4.64 0.24 -16.98
N LEU A 151 -5.81 -0.18 -17.44
CA LEU A 151 -6.28 -1.57 -17.30
C LEU A 151 -5.33 -2.57 -17.97
N ALA A 152 -4.84 -2.22 -19.17
CA ALA A 152 -3.95 -3.08 -19.93
C ALA A 152 -2.53 -3.22 -19.35
N TYR A 153 -2.02 -2.12 -18.77
CA TYR A 153 -0.60 -2.00 -18.44
C TYR A 153 -0.32 -1.96 -16.92
N GLN A 154 -1.12 -1.22 -16.14
CA GLN A 154 -0.88 -1.04 -14.71
C GLN A 154 -1.66 -2.04 -13.85
N SER A 155 -2.91 -2.35 -14.19
CA SER A 155 -3.78 -3.15 -13.34
C SER A 155 -3.23 -4.53 -12.96
N PRO A 156 -2.54 -5.29 -13.83
CA PRO A 156 -1.96 -6.56 -13.42
C PRO A 156 -0.91 -6.40 -12.33
N VAL A 157 -0.02 -5.41 -12.45
CA VAL A 157 1.04 -5.15 -11.47
C VAL A 157 0.44 -4.69 -10.13
N THR A 158 -0.49 -3.73 -10.17
CA THR A 158 -1.14 -3.20 -8.96
C THR A 158 -1.94 -4.26 -8.21
N TYR A 159 -2.58 -5.19 -8.93
CA TYR A 159 -3.23 -6.37 -8.36
C TYR A 159 -2.26 -7.19 -7.49
N PHE A 160 -1.10 -7.52 -8.00
CA PHE A 160 -0.11 -8.30 -7.27
C PHE A 160 0.57 -7.51 -6.15
N GLN A 161 0.80 -6.21 -6.33
CA GLN A 161 1.33 -5.35 -5.26
C GLN A 161 0.43 -5.37 -4.04
N PHE A 162 -0.87 -5.13 -4.23
CA PHE A 162 -1.84 -5.21 -3.14
C PHE A 162 -1.93 -6.63 -2.55
N SER A 163 -2.00 -7.65 -3.41
CA SER A 163 -2.11 -9.06 -2.96
C SER A 163 -0.94 -9.47 -2.05
N HIS A 164 0.29 -9.12 -2.41
CA HIS A 164 1.46 -9.40 -1.58
C HIS A 164 1.45 -8.61 -0.27
N LEU A 165 0.98 -7.36 -0.29
CA LEU A 165 0.87 -6.57 0.93
C LEU A 165 -0.24 -7.12 1.83
N PHE A 166 -1.39 -7.51 1.28
CA PHE A 166 -2.49 -8.08 2.05
C PHE A 166 -2.10 -9.41 2.74
N LEU A 167 -1.38 -10.30 2.03
CA LEU A 167 -0.80 -11.51 2.64
C LEU A 167 0.12 -11.15 3.82
N ARG A 168 0.88 -10.07 3.70
CA ARG A 168 1.74 -9.58 4.77
C ARG A 168 0.94 -9.06 5.97
N LEU A 169 -0.19 -8.36 5.73
CA LEU A 169 -1.10 -7.91 6.79
C LEU A 169 -1.69 -9.11 7.55
N ILE A 170 -2.08 -10.19 6.86
CA ILE A 170 -2.55 -11.42 7.49
C ILE A 170 -1.46 -12.01 8.41
N ARG A 171 -0.24 -12.17 7.92
CA ARG A 171 0.89 -12.70 8.71
C ARG A 171 1.23 -11.85 9.93
N GLN A 172 0.89 -10.57 9.90
CA GLN A 172 1.10 -9.65 11.02
C GLN A 172 -0.07 -9.61 12.01
N GLY A 173 -1.14 -10.36 11.77
CA GLY A 173 -2.33 -10.37 12.61
C GLY A 173 -3.10 -9.05 12.56
N LEU A 174 -3.16 -8.39 11.40
CA LEU A 174 -3.84 -7.11 11.20
C LEU A 174 -5.18 -7.25 10.45
N VAL A 175 -5.62 -8.47 10.17
CA VAL A 175 -6.83 -8.75 9.40
C VAL A 175 -7.84 -9.47 10.29
N GLN A 176 -9.09 -9.02 10.29
CA GLN A 176 -10.22 -9.64 10.99
C GLN A 176 -10.93 -10.65 10.08
N ASN A 177 -11.70 -11.61 10.67
CA ASN A 177 -12.48 -12.61 9.92
C ASN A 177 -13.49 -11.98 8.96
N THR A 178 -14.04 -10.82 9.32
CA THR A 178 -14.80 -9.95 8.43
C THR A 178 -14.10 -8.59 8.43
N ILE A 179 -13.48 -8.23 7.30
CA ILE A 179 -12.71 -7.00 7.19
C ILE A 179 -13.49 -5.94 6.41
N ARG A 180 -13.63 -4.75 6.99
CA ARG A 180 -14.21 -3.58 6.32
C ARG A 180 -13.11 -2.74 5.71
N VAL A 181 -13.12 -2.60 4.40
CA VAL A 181 -12.06 -1.95 3.62
C VAL A 181 -12.58 -0.69 2.95
N LEU A 182 -11.88 0.42 3.11
CA LEU A 182 -12.06 1.62 2.29
C LEU A 182 -10.91 1.72 1.29
N ASP A 183 -11.22 1.56 0.01
CA ASP A 183 -10.31 1.80 -1.11
C ASP A 183 -10.39 3.28 -1.51
N ALA A 184 -9.43 4.06 -1.08
CA ALA A 184 -9.40 5.51 -1.23
C ALA A 184 -8.56 5.93 -2.44
N GLY A 185 -9.24 6.32 -3.52
CA GLY A 185 -8.68 6.45 -4.87
C GLY A 185 -8.72 5.13 -5.61
N ALA A 186 -9.89 4.49 -5.59
CA ALA A 186 -10.08 3.10 -6.01
C ALA A 186 -9.76 2.82 -7.49
N GLY A 187 -9.71 3.86 -8.33
CA GLY A 187 -9.52 3.67 -9.75
C GLY A 187 -10.57 2.72 -10.34
N PRO A 188 -10.17 1.75 -11.17
CA PRO A 188 -11.08 0.78 -11.77
C PRO A 188 -11.43 -0.40 -10.83
N GLY A 189 -11.08 -0.34 -9.53
CA GLY A 189 -11.45 -1.36 -8.54
C GLY A 189 -10.48 -2.51 -8.40
N ILE A 190 -9.17 -2.26 -8.49
CA ILE A 190 -8.16 -3.33 -8.41
C ILE A 190 -8.11 -3.97 -7.01
N VAL A 191 -8.29 -3.19 -5.95
CA VAL A 191 -8.30 -3.71 -4.57
C VAL A 191 -9.46 -4.72 -4.34
N PRO A 192 -10.73 -4.41 -4.64
CA PRO A 192 -11.79 -5.40 -4.51
C PRO A 192 -11.62 -6.62 -5.43
N LEU A 193 -11.08 -6.45 -6.63
CA LEU A 193 -10.77 -7.58 -7.52
C LEU A 193 -9.68 -8.49 -6.92
N ALA A 194 -8.65 -7.90 -6.31
CA ALA A 194 -7.60 -8.67 -5.66
C ALA A 194 -8.11 -9.38 -4.40
N LEU A 195 -8.91 -8.71 -3.57
CA LEU A 195 -9.56 -9.34 -2.41
C LEU A 195 -10.41 -10.54 -2.84
N SER A 196 -11.22 -10.38 -3.90
CA SER A 196 -12.04 -11.49 -4.43
C SER A 196 -11.18 -12.69 -4.81
N GLY A 197 -10.05 -12.48 -5.47
CA GLY A 197 -9.12 -13.55 -5.81
C GLY A 197 -8.43 -14.18 -4.59
N LEU A 198 -8.03 -13.37 -3.60
CA LEU A 198 -7.36 -13.84 -2.40
C LEU A 198 -8.28 -14.65 -1.49
N LEU A 199 -9.53 -14.23 -1.33
CA LEU A 199 -10.50 -14.88 -0.47
C LEU A 199 -10.91 -16.28 -0.97
N GLN A 200 -10.64 -16.62 -2.22
CA GLN A 200 -10.83 -17.99 -2.72
C GLN A 200 -9.95 -19.00 -1.99
N ASP A 201 -8.73 -18.60 -1.62
CA ASP A 201 -7.77 -19.45 -0.91
C ASP A 201 -7.80 -19.28 0.61
N LEU A 202 -8.60 -18.37 1.14
CA LEU A 202 -8.66 -18.02 2.55
C LEU A 202 -10.06 -18.29 3.12
N PRO A 203 -10.43 -19.55 3.38
CA PRO A 203 -11.71 -19.88 3.96
C PRO A 203 -11.85 -19.25 5.36
N GLY A 204 -13.05 -18.74 5.67
CA GLY A 204 -13.30 -18.03 6.94
C GLY A 204 -13.00 -16.54 6.92
N LEU A 205 -12.45 -16.01 5.83
CA LEU A 205 -12.28 -14.58 5.63
C LEU A 205 -13.37 -14.05 4.69
N SER A 206 -13.98 -12.93 5.08
CA SER A 206 -14.92 -12.15 4.26
C SER A 206 -14.54 -10.68 4.25
N ALA A 207 -14.97 -9.94 3.24
CA ALA A 207 -14.68 -8.52 3.13
C ALA A 207 -15.93 -7.71 2.76
N GLU A 208 -16.05 -6.52 3.34
CA GLU A 208 -16.99 -5.48 2.94
C GLU A 208 -16.16 -4.31 2.39
N VAL A 209 -16.37 -3.95 1.12
CA VAL A 209 -15.51 -2.98 0.43
C VAL A 209 -16.30 -1.75 0.05
N PHE A 210 -15.79 -0.61 0.46
CA PHE A 210 -16.21 0.74 0.11
C PHE A 210 -15.14 1.36 -0.78
N ALA A 211 -15.54 2.19 -1.72
CA ALA A 211 -14.62 2.83 -2.66
C ALA A 211 -14.90 4.33 -2.76
N LEU A 212 -13.83 5.12 -2.82
CA LEU A 212 -13.86 6.54 -3.13
C LEU A 212 -13.03 6.78 -4.40
N GLU A 213 -13.62 7.39 -5.42
CA GLU A 213 -12.94 7.71 -6.67
C GLU A 213 -13.47 9.03 -7.25
N ARG A 214 -12.59 9.84 -7.83
CA ARG A 214 -12.97 11.13 -8.43
C ARG A 214 -13.28 11.07 -9.92
N SER A 215 -12.67 10.12 -10.64
CA SER A 215 -12.81 9.98 -12.10
C SER A 215 -14.07 9.21 -12.46
N GLU A 216 -14.95 9.84 -13.22
CA GLU A 216 -16.17 9.19 -13.76
C GLU A 216 -15.84 7.98 -14.63
N GLU A 217 -14.76 8.07 -15.41
CA GLU A 217 -14.33 6.99 -16.30
C GLU A 217 -13.81 5.78 -15.50
N PHE A 218 -13.12 6.02 -14.39
CA PHE A 218 -12.72 4.93 -13.50
C PHE A 218 -13.91 4.33 -12.76
N ILE A 219 -14.85 5.16 -12.30
CA ILE A 219 -16.10 4.70 -11.69
C ILE A 219 -16.91 3.82 -12.67
N ASP A 220 -16.98 4.21 -13.95
CA ASP A 220 -17.61 3.41 -14.98
C ASP A 220 -16.92 2.05 -15.17
N ALA A 221 -15.59 2.03 -15.21
CA ALA A 221 -14.82 0.78 -15.26
C ALA A 221 -15.02 -0.07 -13.99
N TYR A 222 -15.00 0.54 -12.80
CA TYR A 222 -15.26 -0.11 -11.52
C TYR A 222 -16.62 -0.82 -11.54
N ASN A 223 -17.67 -0.09 -11.90
CA ASN A 223 -19.06 -0.61 -11.94
C ASN A 223 -19.25 -1.77 -12.92
N ARG A 224 -18.39 -1.88 -13.91
CA ARG A 224 -18.43 -2.99 -14.89
C ARG A 224 -17.58 -4.18 -14.46
N LEU A 225 -16.36 -3.93 -13.98
CA LEU A 225 -15.39 -4.99 -13.71
C LEU A 225 -15.64 -5.67 -12.37
N VAL A 226 -15.88 -4.88 -11.31
CA VAL A 226 -15.92 -5.39 -9.94
C VAL A 226 -17.09 -6.36 -9.70
N PRO A 227 -18.35 -6.05 -10.05
CA PRO A 227 -19.47 -6.97 -9.84
C PRO A 227 -19.32 -8.29 -10.59
N GLY A 228 -18.63 -8.29 -11.74
CA GLY A 228 -18.40 -9.50 -12.55
C GLY A 228 -17.38 -10.49 -11.95
N CYS A 229 -16.57 -10.05 -10.98
CA CYS A 229 -15.51 -10.87 -10.38
C CYS A 229 -15.73 -11.17 -8.89
N THR A 230 -16.68 -10.52 -8.22
CA THR A 230 -16.87 -10.70 -6.78
C THR A 230 -17.74 -11.89 -6.48
N GLY A 231 -17.24 -12.83 -5.69
CA GLY A 231 -18.00 -13.96 -5.14
C GLY A 231 -18.62 -13.60 -3.78
N GLY A 232 -19.54 -14.46 -3.27
CA GLY A 232 -20.36 -14.22 -2.08
C GLY A 232 -19.67 -13.88 -0.76
N ARG A 233 -18.32 -13.87 -0.70
CA ARG A 233 -17.55 -13.46 0.49
C ARG A 233 -17.02 -12.03 0.42
N VAL A 234 -17.25 -11.32 -0.69
CA VAL A 234 -16.88 -9.92 -0.85
C VAL A 234 -18.15 -9.12 -1.14
N ALA A 235 -18.62 -8.37 -0.14
CA ALA A 235 -19.71 -7.43 -0.30
C ALA A 235 -19.15 -6.10 -0.83
N ILE A 236 -19.68 -5.63 -1.96
CA ILE A 236 -19.23 -4.41 -2.62
C ILE A 236 -20.29 -3.33 -2.50
N HIS A 237 -19.90 -2.16 -2.07
CA HIS A 237 -20.72 -0.95 -2.13
C HIS A 237 -20.42 -0.16 -3.42
N PRO A 238 -21.43 0.54 -3.97
CA PRO A 238 -21.20 1.45 -5.08
C PRO A 238 -20.10 2.47 -4.73
N PRO A 239 -19.21 2.81 -5.67
CA PRO A 239 -18.16 3.78 -5.40
C PRO A 239 -18.75 5.18 -5.16
N VAL A 240 -18.29 5.84 -4.12
CA VAL A 240 -18.60 7.24 -3.85
C VAL A 240 -17.75 8.11 -4.76
N ARG A 241 -18.38 9.03 -5.49
CA ARG A 241 -17.65 10.02 -6.27
C ARG A 241 -17.18 11.16 -5.37
N GLY A 242 -15.88 11.40 -5.32
CA GLY A 242 -15.32 12.49 -4.53
C GLY A 242 -13.80 12.63 -4.64
N ASP A 243 -13.30 13.80 -4.30
CA ASP A 243 -11.86 14.09 -4.26
C ASP A 243 -11.32 13.92 -2.84
N LEU A 244 -10.21 13.25 -2.68
CA LEU A 244 -9.53 13.07 -1.40
C LEU A 244 -9.12 14.39 -0.71
N ARG A 245 -9.08 15.48 -1.46
CA ARG A 245 -8.81 16.81 -0.93
C ARG A 245 -10.03 17.45 -0.24
N GLU A 246 -11.22 16.91 -0.49
CA GLU A 246 -12.51 17.40 -0.04
C GLU A 246 -13.22 16.40 0.89
N LEU A 247 -12.45 15.60 1.64
CA LEU A 247 -12.98 14.52 2.50
C LEU A 247 -14.00 15.00 3.52
N GLU A 248 -13.92 16.25 3.94
CA GLU A 248 -14.86 16.85 4.92
C GLU A 248 -16.27 17.05 4.35
N GLU A 249 -16.40 17.09 3.03
CA GLU A 249 -17.68 17.24 2.32
C GLU A 249 -18.30 15.89 1.95
N ILE A 250 -17.56 14.79 2.09
CA ILE A 250 -17.95 13.45 1.63
C ILE A 250 -18.40 12.60 2.82
N LEU A 251 -19.55 11.97 2.68
CA LEU A 251 -20.00 10.96 3.64
C LEU A 251 -19.33 9.61 3.31
N LEU A 252 -18.38 9.23 4.14
CA LEU A 252 -17.64 7.99 4.02
C LEU A 252 -18.10 6.97 5.09
N PRO A 253 -17.85 5.66 4.85
CA PRO A 253 -18.12 4.65 5.87
C PRO A 253 -17.27 4.91 7.12
N THR A 254 -17.79 4.55 8.26
CA THR A 254 -17.09 4.60 9.54
C THR A 254 -16.71 3.21 10.00
N SER A 255 -15.84 3.13 10.98
CA SER A 255 -15.43 1.86 11.59
C SER A 255 -14.88 0.87 10.56
N VAL A 256 -14.00 1.35 9.68
CA VAL A 256 -13.27 0.50 8.76
C VAL A 256 -12.03 -0.10 9.42
N ASP A 257 -11.69 -1.33 9.06
CA ASP A 257 -10.52 -2.04 9.59
C ASP A 257 -9.27 -1.72 8.78
N LEU A 258 -9.45 -1.48 7.48
CA LEU A 258 -8.36 -1.22 6.54
C LEU A 258 -8.72 -0.07 5.60
N VAL A 259 -7.86 0.95 5.55
CA VAL A 259 -7.86 1.96 4.49
C VAL A 259 -6.70 1.65 3.53
N VAL A 260 -6.98 1.63 2.24
CA VAL A 260 -5.98 1.43 1.19
C VAL A 260 -5.82 2.71 0.37
N LEU A 261 -4.57 3.14 0.19
CA LEU A 261 -4.18 4.18 -0.77
C LEU A 261 -3.11 3.56 -1.68
N GLN A 262 -3.49 3.21 -2.91
CA GLN A 262 -2.59 2.55 -3.85
C GLN A 262 -2.32 3.41 -5.08
N ASN A 263 -1.06 3.88 -5.22
CA ASN A 263 -0.61 4.77 -6.28
C ASN A 263 -1.41 6.09 -6.34
N VAL A 264 -1.77 6.62 -5.18
CA VAL A 264 -2.63 7.80 -5.04
C VAL A 264 -1.85 9.01 -4.55
N LEU A 265 -1.03 8.84 -3.50
CA LEU A 265 -0.31 9.96 -2.89
C LEU A 265 0.69 10.60 -3.85
N ASN A 266 1.25 9.83 -4.78
CA ASN A 266 2.17 10.34 -5.79
C ASN A 266 1.50 11.20 -6.87
N GLU A 267 0.17 11.11 -7.00
CA GLU A 267 -0.63 11.89 -7.95
C GLU A 267 -1.23 13.16 -7.32
N LEU A 268 -1.19 13.27 -6.00
CA LEU A 268 -1.76 14.43 -5.30
C LEU A 268 -0.84 15.66 -5.41
N PRO A 269 -1.38 16.82 -5.82
CA PRO A 269 -0.66 18.09 -5.75
C PRO A 269 -0.52 18.56 -4.28
N GLY A 270 0.31 19.57 -4.03
CA GLY A 270 0.40 20.22 -2.70
C GLY A 270 1.46 19.64 -1.76
N GLY A 271 2.23 18.64 -2.21
CA GLY A 271 3.39 18.12 -1.49
C GLY A 271 3.03 17.37 -0.19
N ASN A 272 4.01 17.21 0.72
CA ASN A 272 3.86 16.43 1.95
C ASN A 272 2.76 16.91 2.92
N PRO A 273 2.54 18.23 3.15
CA PRO A 273 1.49 18.67 4.07
C PRO A 273 0.09 18.20 3.68
N GLU A 274 -0.23 18.25 2.38
CA GLU A 274 -1.52 17.80 1.87
C GLU A 274 -1.70 16.28 2.03
N LYS A 275 -0.66 15.51 1.72
CA LYS A 275 -0.66 14.06 1.92
C LYS A 275 -0.88 13.67 3.38
N VAL A 276 -0.22 14.36 4.30
CA VAL A 276 -0.37 14.16 5.76
C VAL A 276 -1.78 14.52 6.20
N ARG A 277 -2.37 15.60 5.70
CA ARG A 277 -3.75 16.00 5.99
C ARG A 277 -4.74 14.90 5.58
N ILE A 278 -4.60 14.39 4.37
CA ILE A 278 -5.45 13.30 3.84
C ILE A 278 -5.31 12.03 4.68
N ILE A 279 -4.08 11.61 4.98
CA ILE A 279 -3.81 10.44 5.85
C ILE A 279 -4.47 10.63 7.22
N SER A 280 -4.33 11.81 7.82
CA SER A 280 -4.92 12.13 9.12
C SER A 280 -6.45 12.12 9.09
N SER A 281 -7.07 12.65 8.03
CA SER A 281 -8.53 12.62 7.87
C SER A 281 -9.04 11.19 7.69
N LEU A 282 -8.42 10.39 6.83
CA LEU A 282 -8.80 9.00 6.60
C LEU A 282 -8.55 8.11 7.85
N SER A 283 -7.53 8.41 8.64
CA SER A 283 -7.24 7.64 9.86
C SER A 283 -8.36 7.71 10.91
N ARG A 284 -9.15 8.77 10.88
CA ARG A 284 -10.31 8.94 11.80
C ARG A 284 -11.45 7.96 11.50
N LEU A 285 -11.49 7.38 10.29
CA LEU A 285 -12.46 6.38 9.87
C LEU A 285 -12.10 4.96 10.34
N LEU A 286 -10.83 4.72 10.69
CA LEU A 286 -10.37 3.43 11.19
C LEU A 286 -10.93 3.15 12.58
N VAL A 287 -11.21 1.88 12.86
CA VAL A 287 -11.40 1.40 14.24
C VAL A 287 -10.09 1.47 15.03
N PRO A 288 -10.11 1.50 16.36
CA PRO A 288 -8.92 1.29 17.17
C PRO A 288 -8.26 -0.06 16.83
N GLY A 289 -6.96 -0.06 16.48
CA GLY A 289 -6.25 -1.22 15.97
C GLY A 289 -6.40 -1.46 14.46
N GLY A 290 -7.27 -0.72 13.78
CA GLY A 290 -7.37 -0.73 12.31
C GLY A 290 -6.12 -0.15 11.66
N CYS A 291 -5.88 -0.49 10.39
CA CYS A 291 -4.65 -0.11 9.72
C CYS A 291 -4.88 0.61 8.38
N MET A 292 -3.88 1.34 7.96
CA MET A 292 -3.81 2.01 6.65
C MET A 292 -2.66 1.43 5.86
N ALA A 293 -2.93 0.92 4.68
CA ALA A 293 -1.96 0.41 3.71
C ALA A 293 -1.69 1.47 2.64
N LEU A 294 -0.47 1.99 2.61
CA LEU A 294 0.00 2.94 1.61
C LEU A 294 0.91 2.19 0.64
N ILE A 295 0.62 2.24 -0.65
CA ILE A 295 1.40 1.59 -1.71
C ILE A 295 1.73 2.64 -2.76
N GLU A 296 3.01 2.80 -3.09
CA GLU A 296 3.49 3.81 -4.03
C GLU A 296 4.54 3.20 -4.99
N PRO A 297 4.81 3.80 -6.14
CA PRO A 297 5.86 3.34 -7.05
C PRO A 297 7.23 3.24 -6.37
N ALA A 298 8.04 2.28 -6.81
CA ALA A 298 9.35 1.96 -6.25
C ALA A 298 10.47 2.93 -6.67
N ASP A 299 10.21 3.87 -7.56
CA ASP A 299 11.23 4.84 -7.93
C ASP A 299 11.71 5.68 -6.74
N LYS A 300 12.87 6.29 -6.89
CA LYS A 300 13.56 6.95 -5.79
C LYS A 300 12.73 8.08 -5.17
N ASP A 301 12.14 8.92 -6.01
CA ASP A 301 11.45 10.12 -5.55
C ASP A 301 10.14 9.80 -4.84
N ASN A 302 9.36 8.87 -5.38
CA ASN A 302 8.12 8.40 -4.75
C ASN A 302 8.40 7.64 -3.44
N SER A 303 9.42 6.80 -3.41
CA SER A 303 9.82 6.08 -2.19
C SER A 303 10.26 7.05 -1.08
N ILE A 304 11.07 8.05 -1.40
CA ILE A 304 11.51 9.08 -0.45
C ILE A 304 10.31 9.89 0.04
N SER A 305 9.47 10.37 -0.87
CA SER A 305 8.26 11.13 -0.54
C SER A 305 7.33 10.34 0.38
N LEU A 306 7.11 9.05 0.10
CA LEU A 306 6.31 8.19 0.99
C LEU A 306 6.93 8.11 2.41
N ARG A 307 8.26 7.92 2.53
CA ARG A 307 8.92 7.84 3.84
C ARG A 307 8.83 9.14 4.62
N GLU A 308 8.96 10.28 3.95
CA GLU A 308 8.81 11.61 4.56
C GLU A 308 7.36 11.84 5.01
N THR A 309 6.39 11.52 4.16
CA THR A 309 4.96 11.63 4.48
C THR A 309 4.59 10.75 5.69
N VAL A 310 5.02 9.48 5.69
CA VAL A 310 4.78 8.53 6.79
C VAL A 310 5.39 9.02 8.09
N ARG A 311 6.63 9.54 8.05
CA ARG A 311 7.30 10.10 9.24
C ARG A 311 6.55 11.30 9.79
N ALA A 312 6.01 12.15 8.93
CA ALA A 312 5.24 13.33 9.35
C ALA A 312 3.83 12.98 9.84
N ALA A 313 3.20 11.93 9.29
CA ALA A 313 1.88 11.46 9.69
C ALA A 313 1.90 10.63 10.99
N ALA A 314 3.03 9.96 11.28
CA ALA A 314 3.19 9.16 12.49
C ALA A 314 3.20 10.07 13.73
N GLY A 315 2.45 9.68 14.77
CA GLY A 315 2.31 10.45 16.00
C GLY A 315 1.45 9.72 17.03
N LYS A 316 0.72 10.47 17.87
CA LYS A 316 -0.05 9.89 18.97
C LYS A 316 -1.20 8.97 18.54
N SER A 317 -1.77 9.16 17.36
CA SER A 317 -2.92 8.40 16.86
C SER A 317 -2.60 7.38 15.78
N LEU A 318 -1.42 7.48 15.16
CA LEU A 318 -0.96 6.57 14.11
C LEU A 318 0.47 6.14 14.37
N THR A 319 0.71 4.83 14.44
CA THR A 319 2.04 4.26 14.53
C THR A 319 2.42 3.52 13.27
N VAL A 320 3.70 3.57 12.91
CA VAL A 320 4.24 2.79 11.79
C VAL A 320 4.39 1.34 12.22
N ARG A 321 3.64 0.46 11.61
CA ARG A 321 3.73 -1.00 11.86
C ARG A 321 4.80 -1.65 10.98
N ASP A 322 4.84 -1.27 9.69
CA ASP A 322 5.69 -1.87 8.67
C ASP A 322 6.05 -0.81 7.61
N PRO A 323 7.15 -0.93 6.87
CA PRO A 323 8.11 -2.03 6.83
C PRO A 323 9.27 -1.86 7.82
N CYS A 324 9.49 -0.66 8.31
CA CYS A 324 10.76 -0.32 8.93
C CYS A 324 10.65 -0.19 10.45
N ARG A 325 11.33 -1.08 11.18
CA ARG A 325 11.43 -1.06 12.64
C ARG A 325 11.94 0.27 13.22
N PHE A 326 12.79 0.98 12.47
CA PHE A 326 13.35 2.26 12.93
C PHE A 326 12.34 3.40 12.85
N LEU A 327 11.47 3.41 11.81
CA LEU A 327 10.34 4.32 11.76
C LEU A 327 9.33 3.99 12.88
N ARG A 328 9.07 2.70 13.10
CA ARG A 328 8.19 2.22 14.16
C ARG A 328 8.65 2.68 15.54
N ALA A 329 9.95 2.61 15.81
CA ALA A 329 10.53 3.02 17.10
C ALA A 329 10.77 4.54 17.21
N GLY A 330 10.42 5.34 16.20
CA GLY A 330 10.72 6.78 16.18
C GLY A 330 12.20 7.12 16.15
N SER A 331 13.07 6.12 15.94
CA SER A 331 14.53 6.27 16.03
C SER A 331 15.20 6.58 14.68
N CYS A 332 14.42 6.62 13.57
CA CYS A 332 14.98 6.87 12.26
C CYS A 332 15.51 8.29 12.10
N ARG A 333 16.83 8.42 11.95
CA ARG A 333 17.57 9.66 11.65
C ARG A 333 18.24 9.61 10.26
N ALA A 334 18.03 8.51 9.51
CA ALA A 334 18.50 8.42 8.15
C ALA A 334 17.85 9.52 7.31
N GLY A 335 18.63 10.13 6.43
CA GLY A 335 18.14 11.11 5.47
C GLY A 335 17.17 10.50 4.47
N PRO A 336 17.16 10.96 3.21
CA PRO A 336 16.27 10.42 2.18
C PRO A 336 16.37 8.89 2.09
N CYS A 337 15.26 8.18 2.22
CA CYS A 337 15.23 6.73 2.26
C CYS A 337 14.55 6.16 1.02
N TRP A 338 15.35 5.62 0.10
CA TRP A 338 14.85 4.87 -1.04
C TRP A 338 14.72 3.40 -0.66
N SER A 339 13.55 3.02 -0.18
CA SER A 339 13.26 1.64 0.22
C SER A 339 11.99 1.12 -0.42
N PHE A 340 12.03 -0.09 -0.95
CA PHE A 340 10.92 -0.73 -1.63
C PHE A 340 11.00 -2.25 -1.53
N LEU A 341 9.84 -2.89 -1.66
CA LEU A 341 9.69 -4.34 -1.75
C LEU A 341 9.75 -4.76 -3.22
N GLU A 342 10.47 -5.84 -3.49
CA GLU A 342 10.50 -6.53 -4.77
C GLU A 342 9.95 -7.94 -4.62
N LYS A 343 9.16 -8.37 -5.58
CA LYS A 343 8.58 -9.72 -5.67
C LYS A 343 8.87 -10.28 -7.06
N PRO A 344 8.80 -11.61 -7.25
CA PRO A 344 8.96 -12.20 -8.57
C PRO A 344 8.04 -11.56 -9.61
N SER A 345 8.55 -11.39 -10.82
CA SER A 345 7.82 -10.80 -11.93
C SER A 345 6.61 -11.65 -12.30
N ILE A 346 5.53 -10.99 -12.71
CA ILE A 346 4.33 -11.67 -13.21
C ILE A 346 4.52 -12.13 -14.65
N ARG A 347 3.68 -13.07 -15.07
CA ARG A 347 3.58 -13.44 -16.49
C ARG A 347 2.84 -12.35 -17.26
N PRO A 348 3.31 -11.95 -18.45
CA PRO A 348 2.60 -11.01 -19.29
C PRO A 348 1.17 -11.50 -19.58
N THR A 349 0.19 -10.60 -19.45
CA THR A 349 -1.20 -10.88 -19.83
C THR A 349 -1.34 -11.04 -21.36
N ARG A 350 -2.48 -11.56 -21.81
CA ARG A 350 -2.76 -11.62 -23.27
C ARG A 350 -2.71 -10.22 -23.89
N LEU A 351 -3.30 -9.24 -23.21
CA LEU A 351 -3.35 -7.87 -23.69
C LEU A 351 -1.95 -7.24 -23.73
N MET A 352 -1.09 -7.46 -22.73
CA MET A 352 0.30 -7.03 -22.77
C MET A 352 1.04 -7.60 -23.97
N ARG A 353 0.91 -8.91 -24.24
CA ARG A 353 1.52 -9.56 -25.40
C ARG A 353 1.01 -8.99 -26.72
N ALA A 354 -0.30 -8.74 -26.83
CA ALA A 354 -0.88 -8.11 -28.01
C ALA A 354 -0.36 -6.67 -28.21
N LEU A 355 -0.17 -5.93 -27.13
CA LEU A 355 0.43 -4.59 -27.17
C LEU A 355 1.91 -4.63 -27.53
N SER A 356 2.69 -5.60 -27.05
CA SER A 356 4.12 -5.68 -27.32
C SER A 356 4.43 -6.16 -28.74
N GLY A 357 3.58 -7.01 -29.30
CA GLY A 357 3.91 -7.71 -30.54
C GLY A 357 5.24 -8.49 -30.41
N GLU A 358 5.93 -8.71 -31.52
CA GLU A 358 7.16 -9.50 -31.50
C GLU A 358 8.41 -8.71 -31.03
N LYS A 359 8.39 -7.39 -31.02
CA LYS A 359 9.62 -6.56 -30.90
C LYS A 359 9.65 -5.57 -29.73
N GLU A 360 8.54 -5.33 -29.05
CA GLU A 360 8.45 -4.22 -28.09
C GLU A 360 8.04 -4.67 -26.66
N ALA A 361 8.36 -5.92 -26.27
CA ALA A 361 8.07 -6.48 -24.95
C ALA A 361 8.52 -5.53 -23.82
N PHE A 362 9.73 -4.98 -23.89
CA PHE A 362 10.27 -4.05 -22.90
C PHE A 362 9.46 -2.74 -22.75
N ARG A 363 8.63 -2.39 -23.74
CA ARG A 363 7.78 -1.18 -23.68
C ARG A 363 6.40 -1.44 -23.13
N PHE A 364 5.81 -2.59 -23.39
CA PHE A 364 4.40 -2.88 -23.16
C PHE A 364 4.14 -4.07 -22.23
N GLU A 365 5.15 -4.80 -21.84
CA GLU A 365 5.04 -5.83 -20.80
C GLU A 365 5.52 -5.26 -19.47
N ASN A 366 4.55 -4.87 -18.62
CA ASN A 366 4.80 -4.41 -17.26
C ASN A 366 4.69 -5.59 -16.32
N THR A 367 5.81 -6.22 -16.01
CA THR A 367 5.82 -7.47 -15.24
C THR A 367 6.52 -7.36 -13.89
N ASP A 368 7.29 -6.30 -13.66
CA ASP A 368 8.07 -6.13 -12.44
C ASP A 368 7.21 -5.73 -11.25
N ILE A 369 7.19 -6.55 -10.21
CA ILE A 369 6.50 -6.25 -8.97
C ILE A 369 7.47 -5.55 -8.01
N LYS A 370 7.55 -4.24 -8.12
CA LYS A 370 8.35 -3.36 -7.25
C LYS A 370 7.48 -2.24 -6.72
N PHE A 371 7.46 -2.04 -5.41
CA PHE A 371 6.68 -0.97 -4.80
C PHE A 371 7.23 -0.55 -3.44
N SER A 372 7.11 0.73 -3.15
CA SER A 372 7.31 1.27 -1.82
C SER A 372 5.99 1.19 -1.06
N TYR A 373 6.02 0.85 0.23
CA TYR A 373 4.79 0.75 1.01
C TYR A 373 5.01 1.16 2.46
N ALA A 374 3.93 1.48 3.14
CA ALA A 374 3.89 1.60 4.58
C ALA A 374 2.56 1.10 5.13
N VAL A 375 2.60 0.54 6.34
CA VAL A 375 1.42 0.19 7.12
C VAL A 375 1.44 1.04 8.38
N LEU A 376 0.40 1.85 8.53
CA LEU A 376 0.14 2.65 9.72
C LEU A 376 -1.02 2.00 10.48
N VAL A 377 -0.93 1.92 11.80
CA VAL A 377 -1.98 1.37 12.66
C VAL A 377 -2.51 2.48 13.54
N ARG A 378 -3.85 2.59 13.64
CA ARG A 378 -4.48 3.47 14.62
C ARG A 378 -4.29 2.88 16.01
N GLU A 379 -3.61 3.61 16.89
CA GLU A 379 -3.34 3.13 18.25
C GLU A 379 -4.63 2.87 19.04
N GLN A 380 -4.57 1.84 19.85
CA GLN A 380 -5.46 1.67 21.01
C GLN A 380 -4.83 2.40 22.20
N GLU A 381 -5.64 3.02 23.04
CA GLU A 381 -5.16 3.85 24.16
C GLU A 381 -4.21 3.12 25.13
N ASP A 382 -4.16 1.77 25.11
CA ASP A 382 -3.38 0.93 26.02
C ASP A 382 -2.16 0.21 25.38
N ALA A 383 -1.89 0.39 24.10
CA ALA A 383 -0.79 -0.31 23.43
C ALA A 383 0.54 0.46 23.55
N GLY A 384 1.16 0.40 24.70
CA GLY A 384 2.54 0.85 24.87
C GLY A 384 3.49 0.12 23.92
N ALA A 385 3.93 0.79 22.85
CA ALA A 385 4.92 0.25 21.94
C ALA A 385 6.26 0.08 22.69
N ALA A 386 6.65 -1.15 23.00
CA ALA A 386 7.95 -1.42 23.57
C ALA A 386 9.05 -0.97 22.58
N PRO A 387 9.99 -0.11 22.98
CA PRO A 387 11.08 0.29 22.13
C PRO A 387 11.98 -0.92 21.83
N VAL A 388 12.10 -1.25 20.55
CA VAL A 388 13.04 -2.30 20.12
C VAL A 388 14.44 -1.70 20.07
N THR A 389 15.18 -1.84 21.14
CA THR A 389 16.60 -1.49 21.20
C THR A 389 17.41 -2.57 20.49
N VAL A 390 18.02 -2.21 19.36
CA VAL A 390 19.06 -3.04 18.71
C VAL A 390 20.39 -2.66 19.35
N HIS A 391 20.76 -3.32 20.40
CA HIS A 391 22.13 -3.26 20.93
C HIS A 391 23.02 -4.16 20.07
N SER A 392 23.73 -3.57 19.11
CA SER A 392 24.88 -4.20 18.49
C SER A 392 26.09 -3.27 18.65
N PRO A 393 27.25 -3.77 19.04
CA PRO A 393 28.48 -2.98 19.18
C PRO A 393 29.10 -2.61 17.81
N SER A 394 28.33 -2.60 16.76
CA SER A 394 28.80 -2.28 15.41
C SER A 394 28.85 -0.78 15.15
N PRO A 395 29.82 -0.27 14.36
CA PRO A 395 29.89 1.14 14.01
C PRO A 395 28.65 1.54 13.20
N PRO A 396 28.01 2.68 13.52
CA PRO A 396 26.85 3.16 12.78
C PRO A 396 27.21 3.57 11.36
N LEU A 397 26.27 3.39 10.41
CA LEU A 397 26.48 3.73 9.00
C LEU A 397 26.80 5.23 8.80
N SER A 398 26.30 6.11 9.66
CA SER A 398 26.68 7.53 9.67
C SER A 398 28.17 7.78 9.93
N SER A 399 28.88 6.83 10.52
CA SER A 399 30.31 6.93 10.84
C SER A 399 31.27 6.32 9.81
N LEU A 400 30.75 5.79 8.67
CA LEU A 400 31.54 5.06 7.66
C LEU A 400 32.73 5.86 7.12
N ARG A 401 32.66 7.20 7.12
CA ARG A 401 33.79 8.07 6.76
C ARG A 401 35.04 7.78 7.58
N LYS A 402 34.88 7.45 8.87
CA LYS A 402 36.01 7.13 9.78
C LYS A 402 36.64 5.75 9.51
N HIS A 403 35.92 4.92 8.74
CA HIS A 403 36.30 3.55 8.41
C HIS A 403 36.69 3.36 6.95
N ALA A 404 36.80 4.44 6.17
CA ALA A 404 37.19 4.37 4.77
C ALA A 404 38.50 3.59 4.58
N GLY A 405 38.50 2.63 3.65
CA GLY A 405 39.63 1.73 3.37
C GLY A 405 39.83 0.61 4.40
N LYS A 406 39.04 0.54 5.47
CA LYS A 406 39.14 -0.50 6.51
C LYS A 406 38.10 -1.59 6.33
N ARG A 407 38.37 -2.79 6.87
CA ARG A 407 37.38 -3.84 7.03
C ARG A 407 36.70 -3.71 8.39
N ILE A 408 35.38 -3.80 8.39
CA ILE A 408 34.56 -3.69 9.60
C ILE A 408 33.52 -4.79 9.66
N ASN A 409 32.97 -5.00 10.85
CA ASN A 409 31.72 -5.72 11.06
C ASN A 409 30.64 -4.71 11.35
N LEU A 410 29.44 -4.93 10.82
CA LEU A 410 28.30 -4.05 11.05
C LEU A 410 26.97 -4.80 11.03
N THR A 411 25.95 -4.14 11.57
CA THR A 411 24.58 -4.63 11.61
C THR A 411 23.67 -3.58 10.97
N ALA A 412 22.86 -4.00 10.00
CA ALA A 412 21.91 -3.11 9.33
C ALA A 412 20.71 -3.88 8.77
N ALA A 413 19.59 -3.20 8.54
CA ALA A 413 18.45 -3.75 7.84
C ALA A 413 18.65 -3.68 6.32
N VAL A 414 18.23 -4.71 5.59
CA VAL A 414 18.17 -4.73 4.12
C VAL A 414 16.89 -4.05 3.69
N ILE A 415 17.00 -2.93 2.95
CA ILE A 415 15.87 -2.07 2.59
C ILE A 415 15.61 -1.95 1.08
N SER A 416 16.17 -2.87 0.29
CA SER A 416 15.88 -3.03 -1.14
C SER A 416 15.91 -4.49 -1.54
N GLY A 417 15.36 -4.82 -2.70
CA GLY A 417 15.73 -6.03 -3.44
C GLY A 417 17.16 -5.95 -3.97
N ASP A 418 17.55 -6.90 -4.81
CA ASP A 418 18.85 -6.88 -5.48
C ASP A 418 18.86 -5.81 -6.59
N LEU A 419 19.61 -4.74 -6.35
CA LEU A 419 19.81 -3.61 -7.27
C LEU A 419 21.00 -3.84 -8.22
N GLY A 420 21.56 -5.04 -8.20
CA GLY A 420 22.77 -5.38 -8.91
C GLY A 420 22.61 -5.59 -10.41
N ASP A 421 23.67 -6.06 -11.00
CA ASP A 421 23.79 -6.31 -12.42
C ASP A 421 24.26 -7.77 -12.70
N ARG A 422 24.78 -8.02 -13.89
CA ARG A 422 25.33 -9.35 -14.25
C ARG A 422 26.58 -9.73 -13.46
N GLU A 423 27.28 -8.77 -12.87
CA GLU A 423 28.56 -8.98 -12.17
C GLU A 423 28.41 -8.95 -10.65
N ASN A 424 27.48 -8.15 -10.14
CA ASN A 424 27.36 -7.86 -8.72
C ASN A 424 25.91 -8.02 -8.22
N HIS A 425 25.75 -8.52 -7.03
CA HIS A 425 24.58 -8.33 -6.21
C HIS A 425 24.76 -7.04 -5.40
N VAL A 426 23.73 -6.20 -5.33
CA VAL A 426 23.77 -4.91 -4.64
C VAL A 426 22.52 -4.74 -3.78
N PHE A 427 22.69 -4.51 -2.49
CA PHE A 427 21.58 -4.30 -1.56
C PHE A 427 21.75 -2.98 -0.84
N LEU A 428 20.69 -2.21 -0.71
CA LEU A 428 20.68 -1.02 0.12
C LEU A 428 20.45 -1.40 1.58
N LEU A 429 21.29 -0.89 2.45
CA LEU A 429 21.27 -1.14 3.89
C LEU A 429 20.95 0.15 4.66
N CYS A 430 20.30 -0.01 5.81
CA CYS A 430 19.99 1.08 6.75
C CYS A 430 20.11 0.61 8.20
N ASP A 431 20.65 1.48 9.08
CA ASP A 431 20.71 1.25 10.53
C ASP A 431 20.05 2.38 11.35
N ALA A 432 19.18 3.17 10.72
CA ALA A 432 18.55 4.38 11.23
C ALA A 432 19.47 5.62 11.32
N SER A 433 20.79 5.45 11.35
CA SER A 433 21.75 6.58 11.38
C SER A 433 22.17 7.01 9.98
N GLY A 434 22.04 6.11 8.99
CA GLY A 434 22.42 6.34 7.60
C GLY A 434 22.11 5.15 6.69
N THR A 435 22.52 5.28 5.42
CA THR A 435 22.39 4.22 4.41
C THR A 435 23.73 3.92 3.75
N ALA A 436 23.90 2.66 3.28
CA ALA A 436 25.06 2.23 2.51
C ALA A 436 24.66 1.09 1.56
N TYR A 437 25.47 0.84 0.52
CA TYR A 437 25.26 -0.26 -0.40
C TYR A 437 26.16 -1.44 -0.06
N ALA A 438 25.59 -2.61 0.24
CA ALA A 438 26.33 -3.87 0.28
C ALA A 438 26.51 -4.37 -1.15
N ILE A 439 27.76 -4.54 -1.57
CA ILE A 439 28.12 -5.02 -2.90
C ILE A 439 28.80 -6.39 -2.77
N LEU A 440 28.18 -7.43 -3.31
CA LEU A 440 28.71 -8.80 -3.34
C LEU A 440 28.93 -9.21 -4.80
N PRO A 441 30.18 -9.18 -5.31
CA PRO A 441 30.48 -9.72 -6.63
C PRO A 441 30.02 -11.17 -6.73
N ARG A 442 29.35 -11.56 -7.82
CA ARG A 442 28.80 -12.91 -8.00
C ARG A 442 29.88 -14.01 -7.85
N ARG A 443 31.10 -13.74 -8.32
CA ARG A 443 32.27 -14.61 -8.15
C ARG A 443 32.74 -14.80 -6.70
N ASN A 444 32.30 -13.91 -5.80
CA ASN A 444 32.67 -13.93 -4.38
C ASN A 444 31.57 -14.55 -3.49
N VAL A 445 30.50 -15.07 -4.08
CA VAL A 445 29.43 -15.75 -3.33
C VAL A 445 29.97 -17.06 -2.76
N THR A 446 29.85 -17.23 -1.46
CA THR A 446 30.30 -18.39 -0.68
C THR A 446 29.24 -18.85 0.30
N GLY A 447 29.43 -19.99 0.96
CA GLY A 447 28.51 -20.46 2.00
C GLY A 447 28.35 -19.47 3.17
N SER A 448 29.41 -18.68 3.48
CA SER A 448 29.40 -17.72 4.60
C SER A 448 28.67 -16.40 4.30
N ASN A 449 28.47 -16.05 3.03
CA ASN A 449 27.82 -14.77 2.67
C ASN A 449 26.56 -14.93 1.80
N ARG A 450 26.25 -16.13 1.30
CA ARG A 450 25.07 -16.40 0.46
C ARG A 450 23.74 -16.07 1.13
N ALA A 451 23.69 -16.08 2.46
CA ALA A 451 22.50 -15.72 3.22
C ALA A 451 21.98 -14.31 2.86
N LEU A 452 22.88 -13.39 2.42
CA LEU A 452 22.48 -12.05 1.98
C LEU A 452 21.53 -12.07 0.77
N LEU A 453 21.61 -13.08 -0.08
CA LEU A 453 20.80 -13.20 -1.32
C LEU A 453 19.33 -13.54 -1.05
N SER A 454 19.03 -14.10 0.11
CA SER A 454 17.68 -14.54 0.50
C SER A 454 17.11 -13.78 1.69
N VAL A 455 17.76 -12.67 2.08
CA VAL A 455 17.28 -11.86 3.21
C VAL A 455 15.97 -11.19 2.86
N PRO A 456 14.91 -11.38 3.67
CA PRO A 456 13.66 -10.66 3.48
C PRO A 456 13.84 -9.15 3.60
N TYR A 457 13.02 -8.40 2.89
CA TYR A 457 12.95 -6.96 3.03
C TYR A 457 12.69 -6.54 4.49
N ALA A 458 13.44 -5.55 4.96
CA ALA A 458 13.46 -5.02 6.32
C ALA A 458 14.08 -5.94 7.39
N ALA A 459 14.52 -7.15 7.04
CA ALA A 459 15.25 -8.00 7.98
C ALA A 459 16.65 -7.46 8.28
N VAL A 460 17.12 -7.72 9.48
CA VAL A 460 18.43 -7.25 9.98
C VAL A 460 19.50 -8.30 9.71
N VAL A 461 20.59 -7.86 9.11
CA VAL A 461 21.77 -8.68 8.84
C VAL A 461 22.98 -8.20 9.61
N GLU A 462 23.79 -9.13 10.08
CA GLU A 462 25.16 -8.93 10.49
C GLU A 462 26.07 -9.20 9.32
N LEU A 463 26.87 -8.21 8.93
CA LEU A 463 27.92 -8.34 7.92
C LEU A 463 29.28 -8.31 8.59
N ARG A 464 30.16 -9.25 8.25
CA ARG A 464 31.51 -9.38 8.81
C ARG A 464 32.57 -9.20 7.75
N GLY A 465 33.64 -8.48 8.09
CA GLY A 465 34.83 -8.32 7.25
C GLY A 465 34.54 -7.57 5.95
N VAL A 466 33.59 -6.62 5.94
CA VAL A 466 33.29 -5.82 4.75
C VAL A 466 34.20 -4.64 4.60
N LEU A 467 34.71 -4.37 3.39
CA LEU A 467 35.58 -3.25 3.10
C LEU A 467 34.77 -1.98 2.79
N VAL A 468 35.04 -0.93 3.56
CA VAL A 468 34.34 0.37 3.40
C VAL A 468 34.99 1.18 2.28
N ARG A 469 34.21 1.59 1.28
CA ARG A 469 34.66 2.48 0.20
C ARG A 469 33.63 3.55 -0.10
N TYR A 470 34.09 4.77 -0.33
CA TYR A 470 33.24 5.85 -0.84
C TYR A 470 33.16 5.78 -2.37
N ASN A 471 31.96 5.89 -2.92
CA ASN A 471 31.72 5.99 -4.35
C ASN A 471 31.38 7.44 -4.72
N PRO A 472 32.34 8.21 -5.29
CA PRO A 472 32.11 9.62 -5.59
C PRO A 472 31.07 9.84 -6.69
N ARG A 473 30.95 8.90 -7.65
CA ARG A 473 29.96 8.97 -8.75
C ARG A 473 28.52 8.97 -8.23
N HIS A 474 28.24 8.13 -7.24
CA HIS A 474 26.90 7.98 -6.66
C HIS A 474 26.78 8.72 -5.31
N LYS A 475 27.83 9.42 -4.85
CA LYS A 475 27.90 10.11 -3.55
C LYS A 475 27.43 9.23 -2.39
N ALA A 476 27.85 7.95 -2.39
CA ALA A 476 27.36 6.93 -1.47
C ALA A 476 28.49 6.06 -0.90
N TRP A 477 28.25 5.45 0.25
CA TRP A 477 29.15 4.49 0.85
C TRP A 477 28.84 3.09 0.35
N ASN A 478 29.89 2.37 -0.06
CA ASN A 478 29.84 0.98 -0.47
C ASN A 478 30.54 0.10 0.58
N LEU A 479 29.91 -1.01 0.90
CA LEU A 479 30.41 -2.08 1.75
C LEU A 479 30.71 -3.27 0.85
N LEU A 480 31.98 -3.43 0.48
CA LEU A 480 32.39 -4.47 -0.47
C LEU A 480 32.60 -5.80 0.26
N LEU A 481 31.83 -6.81 -0.15
CA LEU A 481 31.99 -8.18 0.33
C LEU A 481 32.99 -8.95 -0.56
N THR A 482 33.81 -9.76 0.07
CA THR A 482 34.76 -10.68 -0.58
C THR A 482 34.38 -12.11 -0.23
N GLY A 483 35.07 -13.09 -0.80
CA GLY A 483 34.88 -14.50 -0.46
C GLY A 483 35.11 -14.84 1.04
N SER A 484 35.88 -14.00 1.76
CA SER A 484 36.10 -14.12 3.22
C SER A 484 35.10 -13.34 4.07
N SER A 485 34.22 -12.55 3.47
CA SER A 485 33.19 -11.81 4.21
C SER A 485 32.03 -12.74 4.58
N GLY A 486 31.46 -12.50 5.79
CA GLY A 486 30.29 -13.23 6.26
C GLY A 486 29.02 -12.37 6.20
N ALA A 487 27.86 -13.03 6.04
CA ALA A 487 26.54 -12.42 6.18
C ALA A 487 25.61 -13.39 6.90
N ARG A 488 24.92 -12.90 7.95
CA ARG A 488 23.97 -13.70 8.73
C ARG A 488 22.74 -12.85 9.03
N MET A 489 21.56 -13.38 8.81
CA MET A 489 20.31 -12.79 9.29
C MET A 489 20.22 -12.95 10.81
N ILE A 490 19.91 -11.88 11.54
CA ILE A 490 19.81 -11.85 13.00
C ILE A 490 18.45 -11.41 13.51
N GLY A 491 17.54 -10.98 12.63
CA GLY A 491 16.18 -10.61 13.00
C GLY A 491 15.35 -10.16 11.80
N CYS A 492 14.05 -10.30 11.89
CA CYS A 492 13.03 -9.79 10.96
C CYS A 492 12.17 -8.73 11.62
#